data_d26cc711194dd55c4e16221009818e58
#
_entry.id   d26cc711194dd55c4e16221009818e58
#
_cell.length_a   1.000
_cell.length_b   1.000
_cell.length_c   1.000
_cell.angle_alpha   90.00
_cell.angle_beta   90.00
_cell.angle_gamma   90.00
#
_symmetry.space_group_name_H-M   'P 1'
#
loop_
_entity.id
_entity.type
_entity.pdbx_description
1 polymer ?
#
loop_
_entity_poly.entity_id
_entity_poly.type
_entity_poly.pdbx_seq_one_letter_code
_entity_poly.pdbx_strand_id
1 'polypeptide(L)'
;GLGDVYKRQDFGALKQSYSMVDDTHYGVPFDNGAVIACYRTDILEEAGYTLDDLTDITWSKFEEIGKDIHEKTGKYLLTSEATGGDTLMMMIQSCGANFVNEDGEAYIVGNETAEKCIDLYTELVQNDVVKLVNNWDEYIATITSGEAAGVVNGNWITATLMSTEDQKGLWGITTMPVSYTHL
;
A
#
# COMPACT_ATOMS: atom_id res chain seq x y z
N GLY A 1 -7.43 32.60 11.93
CA GLY A 1 -6.70 33.83 11.62
C GLY A 1 -6.15 33.84 10.20
N LEU A 2 -5.66 34.99 9.70
CA LEU A 2 -5.10 35.11 8.34
C LEU A 2 -3.95 34.10 8.06
N GLY A 3 -3.14 33.76 9.08
CA GLY A 3 -2.07 32.77 8.96
C GLY A 3 -2.55 31.36 8.64
N ASP A 4 -3.75 31.00 9.07
CA ASP A 4 -4.32 29.68 8.84
C ASP A 4 -4.83 29.51 7.41
N VAL A 5 -5.26 30.61 6.76
CA VAL A 5 -5.70 30.64 5.38
C VAL A 5 -4.53 30.40 4.43
N TYR A 6 -3.37 31.02 4.70
CA TYR A 6 -2.18 30.83 3.87
C TYR A 6 -1.64 29.41 3.94
N LYS A 7 -1.57 28.82 5.13
CA LYS A 7 -1.10 27.43 5.30
C LYS A 7 -2.01 26.40 4.66
N ARG A 8 -3.32 26.64 4.61
CA ARG A 8 -4.27 25.74 3.96
C ARG A 8 -4.13 25.71 2.44
N GLN A 9 -3.73 26.82 1.83
CA GLN A 9 -3.55 26.90 0.36
C GLN A 9 -2.43 26.00 -0.17
N ASP A 10 -1.51 25.57 0.70
CA ASP A 10 -0.42 24.67 0.35
C ASP A 10 -0.90 23.20 0.19
N PHE A 11 -2.14 22.89 0.60
CA PHE A 11 -2.71 21.56 0.50
C PHE A 11 -3.81 21.51 -0.56
N GLY A 12 -3.83 20.41 -1.34
CA GLY A 12 -4.88 20.18 -2.33
C GLY A 12 -6.29 20.08 -1.72
N ALA A 13 -7.31 20.30 -2.54
CA ALA A 13 -8.72 20.36 -2.11
C ALA A 13 -9.18 19.12 -1.34
N LEU A 14 -8.76 17.92 -1.76
CA LEU A 14 -9.07 16.67 -1.08
C LEU A 14 -8.55 16.67 0.37
N LYS A 15 -7.31 17.10 0.60
CA LYS A 15 -6.74 17.12 1.95
C LYS A 15 -7.41 18.16 2.83
N GLN A 16 -7.82 19.29 2.26
CA GLN A 16 -8.57 20.32 2.98
C GLN A 16 -9.97 19.83 3.39
N SER A 17 -10.64 19.02 2.55
CA SER A 17 -11.98 18.51 2.83
C SER A 17 -12.04 17.63 4.08
N TYR A 18 -10.96 16.95 4.46
CA TYR A 18 -10.93 16.10 5.66
C TYR A 18 -11.08 16.87 6.98
N SER A 19 -10.82 18.16 6.96
CA SER A 19 -10.98 19.05 8.12
C SER A 19 -12.14 20.01 7.99
N MET A 20 -13.06 19.77 7.05
CA MET A 20 -14.15 20.67 6.70
C MET A 20 -15.52 19.99 6.84
N VAL A 21 -16.46 20.70 7.43
CA VAL A 21 -17.88 20.30 7.52
C VAL A 21 -18.71 21.53 7.15
N ASP A 22 -19.66 21.40 6.23
CA ASP A 22 -20.53 22.48 5.78
C ASP A 22 -19.78 23.79 5.46
N ASP A 23 -18.74 23.70 4.63
CA ASP A 23 -17.85 24.80 4.25
C ASP A 23 -17.08 25.47 5.41
N THR A 24 -17.16 24.92 6.61
CA THR A 24 -16.44 25.38 7.80
C THR A 24 -15.22 24.53 8.08
N HIS A 25 -14.05 25.15 8.18
CA HIS A 25 -12.81 24.46 8.54
C HIS A 25 -12.66 24.33 10.06
N TYR A 26 -12.52 23.12 10.53
CA TYR A 26 -12.28 22.78 11.96
C TYR A 26 -10.81 22.43 12.25
N GLY A 27 -10.00 22.32 11.22
CA GLY A 27 -8.58 22.00 11.34
C GLY A 27 -7.76 22.54 10.18
N VAL A 28 -6.45 22.36 10.30
CA VAL A 28 -5.49 22.63 9.23
C VAL A 28 -4.85 21.30 8.85
N PRO A 29 -4.76 20.95 7.58
CA PRO A 29 -4.02 19.77 7.15
C PRO A 29 -2.58 19.81 7.65
N PHE A 30 -2.04 18.67 8.05
CA PHE A 30 -0.68 18.58 8.57
C PHE A 30 0.25 17.86 7.61
N ASP A 31 -0.23 16.83 6.94
CA ASP A 31 0.55 15.95 6.09
C ASP A 31 -0.15 15.70 4.75
N ASN A 32 0.61 15.33 3.74
CA ASN A 32 0.10 14.96 2.43
C ASN A 32 0.71 13.64 2.00
N GLY A 33 0.03 12.54 2.31
CA GLY A 33 0.45 11.19 2.03
C GLY A 33 -0.12 10.66 0.72
N ALA A 34 0.67 9.84 0.04
CA ALA A 34 0.24 9.00 -1.06
C ALA A 34 0.69 7.57 -0.82
N VAL A 35 -0.07 6.59 -1.30
CA VAL A 35 0.34 5.18 -1.25
C VAL A 35 1.37 4.93 -2.34
N ILE A 36 2.45 4.28 -1.95
CA ILE A 36 3.55 3.87 -2.84
C ILE A 36 3.88 2.40 -2.59
N ALA A 37 4.51 1.77 -3.57
CA ALA A 37 5.18 0.49 -3.40
C ALA A 37 6.69 0.69 -3.36
N CYS A 38 7.35 0.01 -2.45
CA CYS A 38 8.82 0.00 -2.36
C CYS A 38 9.29 -1.44 -2.38
N TYR A 39 10.31 -1.75 -3.19
CA TYR A 39 10.86 -3.09 -3.32
C TYR A 39 12.36 -3.10 -3.19
N ARG A 40 12.89 -4.18 -2.60
CA ARG A 40 14.32 -4.52 -2.55
C ARG A 40 14.76 -5.00 -3.93
N THR A 41 15.48 -4.15 -4.64
CA THR A 41 15.94 -4.43 -6.02
C THR A 41 16.88 -5.62 -6.08
N ASP A 42 17.71 -5.83 -5.07
CA ASP A 42 18.59 -6.97 -4.97
C ASP A 42 17.84 -8.31 -4.82
N ILE A 43 16.74 -8.33 -4.06
CA ILE A 43 15.89 -9.52 -3.94
C ILE A 43 15.12 -9.79 -5.25
N LEU A 44 14.65 -8.74 -5.92
CA LEU A 44 14.04 -8.88 -7.23
C LEU A 44 15.03 -9.47 -8.25
N GLU A 45 16.25 -8.94 -8.29
CA GLU A 45 17.32 -9.41 -9.19
C GLU A 45 17.70 -10.87 -8.91
N GLU A 46 17.75 -11.31 -7.64
CA GLU A 46 17.97 -12.70 -7.24
C GLU A 46 16.94 -13.64 -7.90
N ALA A 47 15.69 -13.19 -8.02
CA ALA A 47 14.62 -13.95 -8.67
C ALA A 47 14.53 -13.73 -10.20
N GLY A 48 15.34 -12.83 -10.76
CA GLY A 48 15.38 -12.51 -12.18
C GLY A 48 14.39 -11.43 -12.61
N TYR A 49 13.95 -10.58 -11.68
CA TYR A 49 13.05 -9.45 -11.91
C TYR A 49 13.76 -8.11 -11.69
N THR A 50 13.15 -7.07 -12.21
CA THR A 50 13.55 -5.68 -12.03
C THR A 50 12.40 -4.88 -11.41
N LEU A 51 12.67 -3.65 -11.01
CA LEU A 51 11.62 -2.75 -10.53
C LEU A 51 10.58 -2.45 -11.61
N ASP A 52 10.99 -2.40 -12.88
CA ASP A 52 10.09 -2.13 -14.01
C ASP A 52 9.03 -3.24 -14.18
N ASP A 53 9.37 -4.49 -13.84
CA ASP A 53 8.42 -5.61 -13.88
C ASP A 53 7.29 -5.48 -12.84
N LEU A 54 7.49 -4.65 -11.82
CA LEU A 54 6.53 -4.34 -10.76
C LEU A 54 5.91 -2.93 -10.88
N THR A 55 6.22 -2.21 -11.95
CA THR A 55 5.71 -0.87 -12.22
C THR A 55 4.44 -0.92 -13.06
N ASP A 56 3.40 -0.20 -12.65
CA ASP A 56 2.11 -0.10 -13.35
C ASP A 56 1.47 -1.45 -13.69
N ILE A 57 1.54 -2.40 -12.76
CA ILE A 57 1.02 -3.76 -12.95
C ILE A 57 -0.34 -3.95 -12.28
N THR A 58 -1.01 -5.04 -12.66
CA THR A 58 -2.23 -5.51 -12.00
C THR A 58 -1.91 -6.33 -10.74
N TRP A 59 -2.87 -6.45 -9.84
CA TRP A 59 -2.77 -7.34 -8.69
C TRP A 59 -2.59 -8.82 -9.10
N SER A 60 -3.22 -9.25 -10.20
CA SER A 60 -3.03 -10.61 -10.72
C SER A 60 -1.59 -10.85 -11.22
N LYS A 61 -0.97 -9.85 -11.87
CA LYS A 61 0.43 -9.94 -12.27
C LYS A 61 1.37 -9.89 -11.06
N PHE A 62 1.02 -9.10 -10.05
CA PHE A 62 1.72 -9.07 -8.77
C PHE A 62 1.73 -10.43 -8.09
N GLU A 63 0.58 -11.14 -8.08
CA GLU A 63 0.48 -12.50 -7.55
C GLU A 63 1.39 -13.48 -8.29
N GLU A 64 1.35 -13.46 -9.62
CA GLU A 64 2.19 -14.32 -10.47
C GLU A 64 3.68 -14.13 -10.15
N ILE A 65 4.13 -12.88 -10.12
CA ILE A 65 5.54 -12.54 -9.79
C ILE A 65 5.88 -12.93 -8.36
N GLY A 66 4.97 -12.69 -7.41
CA GLY A 66 5.19 -13.01 -6.00
C GLY A 66 5.37 -14.50 -5.74
N LYS A 67 4.56 -15.35 -6.39
CA LYS A 67 4.72 -16.81 -6.34
C LYS A 67 6.08 -17.26 -6.85
N ASP A 68 6.52 -16.71 -7.98
CA ASP A 68 7.80 -17.06 -8.59
C ASP A 68 8.99 -16.59 -7.73
N ILE A 69 8.89 -15.41 -7.13
CA ILE A 69 9.88 -14.90 -6.17
C ILE A 69 9.95 -15.83 -4.95
N HIS A 70 8.81 -16.23 -4.39
CA HIS A 70 8.79 -17.13 -3.25
C HIS A 70 9.40 -18.49 -3.58
N GLU A 71 9.05 -19.06 -4.73
CA GLU A 71 9.62 -20.35 -5.19
C GLU A 71 11.14 -20.29 -5.36
N LYS A 72 11.67 -19.20 -5.90
CA LYS A 72 13.10 -19.06 -6.20
C LYS A 72 13.95 -18.66 -4.99
N THR A 73 13.41 -17.85 -4.09
CA THR A 73 14.19 -17.21 -3.02
C THR A 73 13.74 -17.61 -1.61
N GLY A 74 12.56 -18.20 -1.46
CA GLY A 74 11.92 -18.44 -0.17
C GLY A 74 11.42 -17.17 0.53
N LYS A 75 11.45 -16.00 -0.14
CA LYS A 75 11.03 -14.70 0.41
C LYS A 75 9.62 -14.37 -0.05
N TYR A 76 8.92 -13.56 0.77
CA TYR A 76 7.62 -13.01 0.41
C TYR A 76 7.79 -11.75 -0.43
N LEU A 77 6.88 -11.49 -1.39
CA LEU A 77 6.92 -10.24 -2.14
C LEU A 77 6.42 -9.05 -1.29
N LEU A 78 5.51 -9.29 -0.36
CA LEU A 78 4.92 -8.26 0.49
C LEU A 78 4.78 -8.75 1.94
N THR A 79 4.77 -7.82 2.89
CA THR A 79 4.32 -8.07 4.28
C THR A 79 3.12 -7.18 4.60
N SER A 80 2.23 -7.67 5.46
CA SER A 80 1.02 -6.96 5.88
C SER A 80 0.63 -7.33 7.31
N GLU A 81 0.12 -6.37 8.07
CA GLU A 81 -0.43 -6.63 9.39
C GLU A 81 -1.81 -7.29 9.30
N ALA A 82 -1.99 -8.40 10.01
CA ALA A 82 -3.24 -9.16 10.03
C ALA A 82 -4.40 -8.40 10.71
N THR A 83 -4.08 -7.49 11.63
CA THR A 83 -5.06 -6.77 12.46
C THR A 83 -5.40 -5.38 11.93
N GLY A 84 -4.56 -4.77 11.10
CA GLY A 84 -4.71 -3.37 10.66
C GLY A 84 -5.66 -3.19 9.48
N GLY A 85 -5.75 -4.18 8.60
CA GLY A 85 -6.57 -4.07 7.38
C GLY A 85 -6.10 -3.02 6.37
N ASP A 86 -5.00 -2.34 6.63
CA ASP A 86 -4.52 -1.20 5.83
C ASP A 86 -4.21 -1.61 4.39
N THR A 87 -3.50 -2.72 4.21
CA THR A 87 -3.16 -3.24 2.87
C THR A 87 -4.42 -3.58 2.07
N LEU A 88 -5.40 -4.23 2.70
CA LEU A 88 -6.69 -4.54 2.07
C LEU A 88 -7.46 -3.27 1.70
N MET A 89 -7.48 -2.28 2.59
CA MET A 89 -8.13 -0.99 2.30
C MET A 89 -7.46 -0.27 1.13
N MET A 90 -6.13 -0.20 1.11
CA MET A 90 -5.39 0.39 -0.01
C MET A 90 -5.68 -0.35 -1.32
N MET A 91 -5.79 -1.68 -1.28
CA MET A 91 -6.15 -2.52 -2.41
C MET A 91 -7.56 -2.20 -2.92
N ILE A 92 -8.57 -2.14 -2.04
CA ILE A 92 -9.95 -1.79 -2.39
C ILE A 92 -10.01 -0.38 -3.01
N GLN A 93 -9.32 0.58 -2.43
CA GLN A 93 -9.27 1.96 -2.95
C GLN A 93 -8.56 2.04 -4.31
N SER A 94 -7.50 1.24 -4.53
CA SER A 94 -6.82 1.17 -5.83
C SER A 94 -7.72 0.59 -6.94
N CYS A 95 -8.75 -0.16 -6.55
CA CYS A 95 -9.79 -0.68 -7.43
C CYS A 95 -10.98 0.28 -7.60
N GLY A 96 -10.92 1.48 -7.04
CA GLY A 96 -11.96 2.52 -7.15
C GLY A 96 -13.16 2.30 -6.23
N ALA A 97 -13.05 1.44 -5.22
CA ALA A 97 -14.12 1.17 -4.25
C ALA A 97 -13.79 1.68 -2.84
N ASN A 98 -14.81 1.71 -1.99
CA ASN A 98 -14.70 2.06 -0.58
C ASN A 98 -15.80 1.32 0.20
N PHE A 99 -15.69 1.27 1.53
CA PHE A 99 -16.73 0.71 2.41
C PHE A 99 -17.90 1.68 2.70
N VAL A 100 -17.86 2.85 2.07
CA VAL A 100 -18.89 3.87 2.17
C VAL A 100 -19.32 4.25 0.75
N ASN A 101 -20.63 4.33 0.49
CA ASN A 101 -21.17 4.76 -0.79
C ASN A 101 -21.15 6.29 -0.94
N GLU A 102 -21.62 6.79 -2.09
CA GLU A 102 -21.67 8.23 -2.39
C GLU A 102 -22.59 9.00 -1.45
N ASP A 103 -23.58 8.35 -0.84
CA ASP A 103 -24.50 8.95 0.12
C ASP A 103 -23.94 8.98 1.56
N GLY A 104 -22.73 8.45 1.77
CA GLY A 104 -22.08 8.38 3.08
C GLY A 104 -22.56 7.20 3.95
N GLU A 105 -23.30 6.24 3.37
CA GLU A 105 -23.80 5.08 4.06
C GLU A 105 -22.83 3.89 3.96
N ALA A 106 -22.81 3.02 4.95
CA ALA A 106 -21.99 1.82 4.94
C ALA A 106 -22.35 0.91 3.74
N TYR A 107 -21.36 0.61 2.91
CA TYR A 107 -21.49 -0.23 1.72
C TYR A 107 -20.50 -1.38 1.76
N ILE A 108 -20.76 -2.36 2.63
CA ILE A 108 -19.92 -3.56 2.82
C ILE A 108 -20.59 -4.74 2.15
N VAL A 109 -21.86 -5.00 2.51
CA VAL A 109 -22.63 -6.12 1.94
C VAL A 109 -23.05 -5.78 0.51
N GLY A 110 -22.73 -6.67 -0.44
CA GLY A 110 -23.00 -6.48 -1.86
C GLY A 110 -22.01 -5.54 -2.57
N ASN A 111 -20.91 -5.19 -1.93
CA ASN A 111 -19.80 -4.49 -2.54
C ASN A 111 -18.91 -5.48 -3.30
N GLU A 112 -19.28 -5.78 -4.53
CA GLU A 112 -18.61 -6.80 -5.36
C GLU A 112 -17.10 -6.53 -5.52
N THR A 113 -16.70 -5.27 -5.62
CA THR A 113 -15.28 -4.90 -5.74
C THR A 113 -14.53 -5.21 -4.45
N ALA A 114 -15.12 -4.89 -3.30
CA ALA A 114 -14.52 -5.22 -2.00
C ALA A 114 -14.44 -6.75 -1.79
N GLU A 115 -15.48 -7.49 -2.18
CA GLU A 115 -15.50 -8.95 -2.11
C GLU A 115 -14.36 -9.56 -2.95
N LYS A 116 -14.20 -9.12 -4.21
CA LYS A 116 -13.11 -9.57 -5.08
C LYS A 116 -11.71 -9.22 -4.53
N CYS A 117 -11.56 -8.05 -3.91
CA CYS A 117 -10.30 -7.67 -3.26
C CYS A 117 -9.99 -8.56 -2.05
N ILE A 118 -11.01 -8.93 -1.26
CA ILE A 118 -10.85 -9.83 -0.11
C ILE A 118 -10.45 -11.24 -0.61
N ASP A 119 -11.08 -11.74 -1.65
CA ASP A 119 -10.75 -13.03 -2.24
C ASP A 119 -9.30 -13.03 -2.73
N LEU A 120 -8.91 -12.04 -3.52
CA LEU A 120 -7.55 -11.91 -4.03
C LEU A 120 -6.52 -11.73 -2.90
N TYR A 121 -6.82 -10.90 -1.89
CA TYR A 121 -5.94 -10.76 -0.73
C TYR A 121 -5.74 -12.09 0.01
N THR A 122 -6.81 -12.87 0.13
CA THR A 122 -6.76 -14.21 0.72
C THR A 122 -5.87 -15.14 -0.12
N GLU A 123 -6.00 -15.10 -1.44
CA GLU A 123 -5.14 -15.87 -2.37
C GLU A 123 -3.68 -15.46 -2.26
N LEU A 124 -3.37 -14.17 -2.17
CA LEU A 124 -2.01 -13.66 -1.97
C LEU A 124 -1.36 -14.22 -0.69
N VAL A 125 -2.13 -14.32 0.39
CA VAL A 125 -1.67 -14.91 1.65
C VAL A 125 -1.50 -16.42 1.55
N GLN A 126 -2.47 -17.13 0.97
CA GLN A 126 -2.44 -18.59 0.83
C GLN A 126 -1.35 -19.09 -0.12
N ASN A 127 -0.93 -18.26 -1.05
CA ASN A 127 0.10 -18.55 -2.05
C ASN A 127 1.49 -18.00 -1.67
N ASP A 128 1.70 -17.66 -0.41
CA ASP A 128 2.98 -17.17 0.13
C ASP A 128 3.54 -15.93 -0.59
N VAL A 129 2.66 -15.11 -1.18
CA VAL A 129 3.02 -13.82 -1.77
C VAL A 129 3.07 -12.74 -0.69
N VAL A 130 2.12 -12.78 0.25
CA VAL A 130 2.01 -11.85 1.38
C VAL A 130 2.26 -12.60 2.68
N LYS A 131 3.23 -12.13 3.46
CA LYS A 131 3.43 -12.57 4.84
C LYS A 131 2.57 -11.76 5.79
N LEU A 132 1.69 -12.44 6.52
CA LEU A 132 0.97 -11.83 7.61
C LEU A 132 1.80 -11.77 8.89
N VAL A 133 1.75 -10.63 9.55
CA VAL A 133 2.38 -10.36 10.85
C VAL A 133 1.33 -9.79 11.82
N ASN A 134 1.60 -9.85 13.13
CA ASN A 134 0.58 -9.52 14.13
C ASN A 134 0.62 -8.06 14.59
N ASN A 135 1.72 -7.36 14.38
CA ASN A 135 1.93 -6.01 14.88
C ASN A 135 3.01 -5.27 14.08
N TRP A 136 3.13 -3.98 14.36
CA TRP A 136 4.07 -3.08 13.72
C TRP A 136 5.55 -3.51 13.88
N ASP A 137 5.95 -4.00 15.03
CA ASP A 137 7.34 -4.41 15.26
C ASP A 137 7.72 -5.63 14.39
N GLU A 138 6.81 -6.60 14.27
CA GLU A 138 6.98 -7.74 13.35
C GLU A 138 6.97 -7.27 11.88
N TYR A 139 6.12 -6.30 11.53
CA TYR A 139 6.09 -5.71 10.19
C TYR A 139 7.44 -5.12 9.83
N ILE A 140 8.01 -4.29 10.70
CA ILE A 140 9.33 -3.69 10.48
C ILE A 140 10.43 -4.76 10.47
N ALA A 141 10.38 -5.75 11.37
CA ALA A 141 11.35 -6.84 11.41
C ALA A 141 11.36 -7.64 10.10
N THR A 142 10.21 -7.94 9.53
CA THR A 142 10.08 -8.67 8.25
C THR A 142 10.72 -7.90 7.09
N ILE A 143 10.57 -6.58 7.07
CA ILE A 143 11.18 -5.70 6.06
C ILE A 143 12.71 -5.62 6.26
N THR A 144 13.13 -5.35 7.48
CA THR A 144 14.55 -5.11 7.78
C THR A 144 15.39 -6.38 7.75
N SER A 145 14.81 -7.56 7.98
CA SER A 145 15.48 -8.85 7.79
C SER A 145 15.60 -9.26 6.32
N GLY A 146 14.82 -8.63 5.42
CA GLY A 146 14.72 -9.04 4.02
C GLY A 146 13.90 -10.33 3.82
N GLU A 147 13.05 -10.70 4.79
CA GLU A 147 12.12 -11.82 4.65
C GLU A 147 10.99 -11.48 3.67
N ALA A 148 10.60 -10.21 3.61
CA ALA A 148 9.76 -9.67 2.55
C ALA A 148 10.56 -8.72 1.65
N ALA A 149 10.37 -8.85 0.35
CA ALA A 149 11.03 -8.04 -0.66
C ALA A 149 10.42 -6.64 -0.80
N GLY A 150 9.20 -6.41 -0.31
CA GLY A 150 8.50 -5.17 -0.55
C GLY A 150 7.50 -4.76 0.51
N VAL A 151 7.08 -3.52 0.39
CA VAL A 151 6.00 -2.91 1.18
C VAL A 151 5.13 -2.06 0.27
N VAL A 152 3.82 -2.06 0.54
CA VAL A 152 2.85 -1.09 0.02
C VAL A 152 2.34 -0.31 1.22
N ASN A 153 2.62 0.99 1.25
CA ASN A 153 2.25 1.83 2.39
C ASN A 153 2.25 3.32 1.99
N GLY A 154 1.89 4.19 2.91
CA GLY A 154 2.06 5.63 2.72
C GLY A 154 3.53 6.00 2.50
N ASN A 155 3.78 7.05 1.73
CA ASN A 155 5.14 7.50 1.37
C ASN A 155 6.05 7.80 2.58
N TRP A 156 5.49 7.97 3.76
CA TRP A 156 6.23 8.14 5.03
C TRP A 156 7.08 6.91 5.39
N ILE A 157 6.74 5.70 4.87
CA ILE A 157 7.52 4.47 5.12
C ILE A 157 8.96 4.59 4.63
N THR A 158 9.23 5.43 3.64
CA THR A 158 10.58 5.65 3.11
C THR A 158 11.58 6.07 4.18
N ALA A 159 11.15 6.85 5.18
CA ALA A 159 12.02 7.24 6.29
C ALA A 159 12.49 6.02 7.10
N THR A 160 11.59 5.04 7.32
CA THR A 160 11.92 3.79 7.99
C THR A 160 12.88 2.94 7.15
N LEU A 161 12.63 2.80 5.85
CA LEU A 161 13.49 2.03 4.94
C LEU A 161 14.89 2.63 4.85
N MET A 162 15.00 3.96 4.78
CA MET A 162 16.26 4.68 4.72
C MET A 162 17.08 4.63 6.02
N SER A 163 16.45 4.32 7.17
CA SER A 163 17.14 4.21 8.45
C SER A 163 17.95 2.92 8.60
N THR A 164 17.73 1.94 7.75
CA THR A 164 18.41 0.63 7.78
C THR A 164 19.71 0.73 6.98
N GLU A 165 20.83 0.89 7.68
CA GLU A 165 22.15 1.22 7.10
C GLU A 165 22.63 0.23 6.04
N ASP A 166 22.46 -1.07 6.28
CA ASP A 166 22.90 -2.17 5.39
C ASP A 166 22.00 -2.34 4.15
N GLN A 167 20.87 -1.62 4.10
CA GLN A 167 19.94 -1.63 2.95
C GLN A 167 19.98 -0.33 2.14
N LYS A 168 20.90 0.56 2.43
CA LYS A 168 21.04 1.82 1.67
C LYS A 168 21.27 1.57 0.19
N GLY A 169 20.42 2.20 -0.64
CA GLY A 169 20.50 2.09 -2.10
C GLY A 169 19.91 0.80 -2.68
N LEU A 170 19.35 -0.08 -1.85
CA LEU A 170 18.73 -1.33 -2.29
C LEU A 170 17.21 -1.22 -2.50
N TRP A 171 16.60 -0.11 -2.16
CA TRP A 171 15.17 0.11 -2.29
C TRP A 171 14.83 0.92 -3.53
N GLY A 172 13.95 0.38 -4.37
CA GLY A 172 13.29 1.08 -5.46
C GLY A 172 11.86 1.46 -5.08
N ILE A 173 11.39 2.61 -5.58
CA ILE A 173 10.03 3.12 -5.34
C ILE A 173 9.28 3.08 -6.67
N THR A 174 8.04 2.58 -6.64
CA THR A 174 7.16 2.55 -7.80
C THR A 174 5.69 2.68 -7.39
N THR A 175 4.79 2.56 -8.36
CA THR A 175 3.34 2.54 -8.14
C THR A 175 2.90 1.27 -7.43
N MET A 176 1.85 1.36 -6.59
CA MET A 176 1.21 0.16 -6.09
C MET A 176 0.44 -0.55 -7.23
N PRO A 177 0.26 -1.88 -7.16
CA PRO A 177 -0.56 -2.57 -8.14
C PRO A 177 -2.00 -2.04 -8.17
N VAL A 178 -2.63 -2.09 -9.34
CA VAL A 178 -4.00 -1.61 -9.56
C VAL A 178 -4.85 -2.69 -10.24
N SER A 179 -6.16 -2.50 -10.25
CA SER A 179 -7.05 -3.30 -11.11
C SER A 179 -7.23 -2.59 -12.44
N TYR A 180 -6.83 -3.21 -13.55
CA TYR A 180 -7.10 -2.69 -14.90
C TYR A 180 -8.46 -3.13 -15.44
N THR A 181 -9.18 -3.93 -14.74
CA THR A 181 -10.57 -4.15 -15.06
C THR A 181 -11.37 -3.03 -14.44
N HIS A 182 -12.01 -2.21 -15.25
CA HIS A 182 -13.21 -1.53 -14.83
C HIS A 182 -14.17 -2.64 -14.37
N LEU A 183 -14.13 -2.88 -13.08
CA LEU A 183 -14.99 -3.87 -12.44
C LEU A 183 -16.42 -3.35 -12.42
#